data_12d6ef0c625721ad813db109acfd220f
#
_entry.id   12d6ef0c625721ad813db109acfd220f
#
_cell.length_a   1.000
_cell.length_b   1.000
_cell.length_c   1.000
_cell.angle_alpha   90.00
_cell.angle_beta   90.00
_cell.angle_gamma   90.00
#
_symmetry.space_group_name_H-M   'P 1'
#
loop_
_entity.id
_entity.type
_entity.pdbx_description
1 polymer ?
#
loop_
_entity_poly.entity_id
_entity_poly.type
_entity_poly.pdbx_seq_one_letter_code
_entity_poly.pdbx_strand_id
1 'polypeptide(L)'
;ITDELAQQIVDSAKAVVGWNVNFIDCQGRIMASTDSGRIGTYHKAGHVAARTGRVQTVQEDRPEEGVSQGVNYPIVMGRQVLGVVGITGEPAVVGQYGFLLTKICEVFLKEYRLSQEAFSEEEHRSRQVMALIYHDEDTVQQLAEEQPELAGCQYVAAVFRWHEGTRQAGDFRQQLSETCQKLGMTLYTYIYPDIFVILIPCQVYPNWAKKLPRWKEWFYPGISAGIGTEEPFYRIHESYRFAKMALQAAADRQVFCVHADDMKLAFLLQSLDGA
;
A
#
# COMPACT_ATOMS: atom_id res chain seq x y z
N ILE A 1 15.48 -7.50 5.20
CA ILE A 1 14.51 -8.15 6.10
C ILE A 1 14.63 -7.48 7.46
N THR A 2 13.50 -7.09 8.08
CA THR A 2 13.48 -6.52 9.44
C THR A 2 13.47 -7.62 10.49
N ASP A 3 13.91 -7.30 11.71
CA ASP A 3 13.93 -8.25 12.82
C ASP A 3 12.51 -8.75 13.16
N GLU A 4 11.48 -7.87 13.03
CA GLU A 4 10.07 -8.22 13.24
C GLU A 4 9.57 -9.26 12.23
N LEU A 5 9.89 -9.06 10.94
CA LEU A 5 9.51 -10.02 9.90
C LEU A 5 10.22 -11.36 10.09
N ALA A 6 11.52 -11.33 10.43
CA ALA A 6 12.28 -12.52 10.72
C ALA A 6 11.67 -13.30 11.90
N GLN A 7 11.21 -12.61 12.95
CA GLN A 7 10.55 -13.24 14.10
C GLN A 7 9.18 -13.83 13.74
N GLN A 8 8.37 -13.14 12.94
CA GLN A 8 7.08 -13.68 12.46
C GLN A 8 7.27 -14.96 11.65
N ILE A 9 8.32 -15.01 10.80
CA ILE A 9 8.67 -16.21 10.04
C ILE A 9 9.03 -17.35 10.99
N VAL A 10 9.89 -17.11 11.98
CA VAL A 10 10.35 -18.10 12.96
C VAL A 10 9.18 -18.66 13.78
N ASP A 11 8.29 -17.80 14.28
CA ASP A 11 7.14 -18.18 15.09
C ASP A 11 6.13 -19.02 14.28
N SER A 12 5.87 -18.58 13.03
CA SER A 12 4.99 -19.34 12.10
C SER A 12 5.60 -20.69 11.75
N ALA A 13 6.91 -20.73 11.49
CA ALA A 13 7.62 -21.98 11.22
C ALA A 13 7.59 -22.93 12.42
N LYS A 14 7.81 -22.44 13.63
CA LYS A 14 7.72 -23.21 14.89
C LYS A 14 6.35 -23.84 15.07
N ALA A 15 5.29 -23.09 14.82
CA ALA A 15 3.91 -23.57 14.95
C ALA A 15 3.62 -24.77 14.01
N VAL A 16 4.29 -24.79 12.84
CA VAL A 16 4.09 -25.87 11.86
C VAL A 16 4.96 -27.09 12.14
N VAL A 17 6.26 -26.88 12.45
CA VAL A 17 7.22 -27.98 12.54
C VAL A 17 7.43 -28.50 13.97
N GLY A 18 7.09 -27.72 15.01
CA GLY A 18 7.26 -28.06 16.42
C GLY A 18 8.70 -28.01 16.95
N TRP A 19 9.71 -27.83 16.10
CA TRP A 19 11.14 -27.78 16.42
C TRP A 19 11.61 -26.35 16.62
N ASN A 20 12.79 -26.16 17.24
CA ASN A 20 13.39 -24.83 17.34
C ASN A 20 13.88 -24.38 15.97
N VAL A 21 13.54 -23.11 15.63
CA VAL A 21 13.83 -22.49 14.34
C VAL A 21 14.62 -21.21 14.58
N ASN A 22 15.57 -20.93 13.68
CA ASN A 22 16.32 -19.69 13.64
C ASN A 22 16.22 -19.09 12.23
N PHE A 23 16.16 -17.77 12.15
CA PHE A 23 16.38 -17.02 10.92
C PHE A 23 17.74 -16.33 11.00
N ILE A 24 18.59 -16.58 9.99
CA ILE A 24 19.99 -16.17 9.96
C ILE A 24 20.21 -15.29 8.73
N ASP A 25 20.85 -14.14 8.88
CA ASP A 25 21.18 -13.25 7.77
C ASP A 25 22.32 -13.80 6.89
N CYS A 26 22.64 -13.09 5.81
CA CYS A 26 23.72 -13.47 4.89
C CYS A 26 25.11 -13.32 5.51
N GLN A 27 25.27 -12.64 6.63
CA GLN A 27 26.50 -12.50 7.39
C GLN A 27 26.67 -13.57 8.48
N GLY A 28 25.65 -14.42 8.65
CA GLY A 28 25.65 -15.49 9.65
C GLY A 28 25.17 -15.07 11.04
N ARG A 29 24.55 -13.89 11.19
CA ARG A 29 23.97 -13.45 12.44
C ARG A 29 22.56 -14.00 12.56
N ILE A 30 22.20 -14.55 13.71
CA ILE A 30 20.82 -14.94 14.02
C ILE A 30 20.00 -13.69 14.27
N MET A 31 19.10 -13.35 13.33
CA MET A 31 18.18 -12.21 13.44
C MET A 31 16.98 -12.53 14.34
N ALA A 32 16.47 -13.75 14.23
CA ALA A 32 15.31 -14.21 15.01
C ALA A 32 15.47 -15.69 15.37
N SER A 33 14.92 -16.06 16.51
CA SER A 33 15.00 -17.43 17.04
C SER A 33 13.83 -17.74 17.95
N THR A 34 13.40 -19.00 17.98
CA THR A 34 12.52 -19.53 19.03
C THR A 34 13.20 -19.66 20.40
N ASP A 35 14.51 -19.57 20.45
CA ASP A 35 15.35 -19.44 21.63
C ASP A 35 15.96 -18.02 21.64
N SER A 36 15.38 -17.15 22.46
CA SER A 36 15.79 -15.73 22.52
C SER A 36 17.25 -15.53 22.91
N GLY A 37 17.87 -16.48 23.64
CA GLY A 37 19.28 -16.42 24.01
C GLY A 37 20.23 -16.54 22.80
N ARG A 38 19.74 -16.95 21.64
CA ARG A 38 20.55 -17.09 20.43
C ARG A 38 20.49 -15.86 19.51
N ILE A 39 19.55 -14.97 19.72
CA ILE A 39 19.40 -13.77 18.86
C ILE A 39 20.65 -12.90 18.97
N GLY A 40 21.15 -12.45 17.81
CA GLY A 40 22.35 -11.63 17.71
C GLY A 40 23.66 -12.42 17.66
N THR A 41 23.67 -13.72 17.98
CA THR A 41 24.88 -14.55 17.94
C THR A 41 25.22 -14.99 16.52
N TYR A 42 26.49 -15.37 16.31
CA TYR A 42 26.98 -15.87 15.03
C TYR A 42 26.69 -17.36 14.86
N HIS A 43 26.30 -17.77 13.65
CA HIS A 43 26.00 -19.15 13.29
C HIS A 43 26.77 -19.56 12.04
N LYS A 44 27.90 -20.26 12.19
CA LYS A 44 28.83 -20.62 11.12
C LYS A 44 28.16 -21.41 9.99
N ALA A 45 27.39 -22.45 10.29
CA ALA A 45 26.73 -23.28 9.27
C ALA A 45 25.67 -22.48 8.49
N GLY A 46 24.97 -21.56 9.13
CA GLY A 46 24.05 -20.62 8.48
C GLY A 46 24.79 -19.70 7.50
N HIS A 47 25.91 -19.14 7.93
CA HIS A 47 26.75 -18.30 7.05
C HIS A 47 27.26 -19.09 5.81
N VAL A 48 27.69 -20.33 5.99
CA VAL A 48 28.11 -21.18 4.87
C VAL A 48 26.94 -21.47 3.92
N ALA A 49 25.75 -21.77 4.46
CA ALA A 49 24.53 -21.96 3.66
C ALA A 49 24.19 -20.71 2.84
N ALA A 50 24.26 -19.52 3.48
CA ALA A 50 24.02 -18.24 2.80
C ALA A 50 24.98 -17.98 1.64
N ARG A 51 26.27 -18.20 1.86
CA ARG A 51 27.30 -17.98 0.85
C ARG A 51 27.26 -18.95 -0.32
N THR A 52 26.93 -20.21 -0.04
CA THR A 52 26.98 -21.27 -1.06
C THR A 52 25.64 -21.48 -1.77
N GLY A 53 24.53 -20.96 -1.20
CA GLY A 53 23.20 -21.26 -1.67
C GLY A 53 22.80 -22.74 -1.54
N ARG A 54 23.52 -23.49 -0.67
CA ARG A 54 23.32 -24.94 -0.47
C ARG A 54 22.96 -25.25 0.97
N VAL A 55 22.11 -26.25 1.13
CA VAL A 55 21.74 -26.78 2.46
C VAL A 55 22.99 -27.20 3.23
N GLN A 56 23.06 -26.85 4.51
CA GLN A 56 24.14 -27.23 5.42
C GLN A 56 23.56 -28.06 6.56
N THR A 57 24.09 -29.27 6.72
CA THR A 57 23.71 -30.20 7.80
C THR A 57 24.79 -30.19 8.87
N VAL A 58 24.38 -30.05 10.13
CA VAL A 58 25.22 -30.13 11.31
C VAL A 58 24.86 -31.41 12.04
N GLN A 59 25.77 -32.37 12.12
CA GLN A 59 25.52 -33.68 12.72
C GLN A 59 25.61 -33.67 14.25
N GLU A 60 26.42 -32.75 14.79
CA GLU A 60 26.68 -32.66 16.23
C GLU A 60 26.78 -31.19 16.64
N ASP A 61 26.50 -30.92 17.91
CA ASP A 61 26.65 -29.58 18.48
C ASP A 61 28.10 -29.11 18.45
N ARG A 62 28.34 -27.87 18.04
CA ARG A 62 29.65 -27.19 18.04
C ARG A 62 29.49 -25.79 18.62
N PRO A 63 29.49 -25.68 19.96
CA PRO A 63 29.25 -24.40 20.63
C PRO A 63 30.28 -23.31 20.24
N GLU A 64 31.53 -23.70 19.97
CA GLU A 64 32.60 -22.79 19.50
C GLU A 64 32.33 -22.17 18.12
N GLU A 65 31.49 -22.80 17.30
CA GLU A 65 31.03 -22.30 15.98
C GLU A 65 29.64 -21.65 16.07
N GLY A 66 29.03 -21.60 17.26
CA GLY A 66 27.67 -21.11 17.47
C GLY A 66 26.60 -22.00 16.83
N VAL A 67 26.88 -23.28 16.56
CA VAL A 67 25.94 -24.16 15.85
C VAL A 67 25.46 -25.30 16.76
N SER A 68 24.19 -25.64 16.62
CA SER A 68 23.58 -26.84 17.20
C SER A 68 23.29 -27.86 16.10
N GLN A 69 23.18 -29.12 16.49
CA GLN A 69 22.75 -30.20 15.60
C GLN A 69 21.46 -29.79 14.87
N GLY A 70 21.42 -29.95 13.54
CA GLY A 70 20.28 -29.52 12.73
C GLY A 70 20.58 -29.35 11.27
N VAL A 71 19.66 -28.70 10.55
CA VAL A 71 19.78 -28.44 9.12
C VAL A 71 19.48 -26.97 8.81
N ASN A 72 20.29 -26.36 7.97
CA ASN A 72 20.20 -24.96 7.58
C ASN A 72 19.86 -24.85 6.10
N TYR A 73 18.73 -24.24 5.78
CA TYR A 73 18.17 -24.10 4.44
C TYR A 73 18.30 -22.67 3.95
N PRO A 74 19.04 -22.40 2.86
CA PRO A 74 19.06 -21.06 2.26
C PRO A 74 17.71 -20.74 1.62
N ILE A 75 17.22 -19.53 1.84
CA ILE A 75 16.04 -18.98 1.19
C ILE A 75 16.50 -18.23 -0.04
N VAL A 76 16.11 -18.71 -1.22
CA VAL A 76 16.57 -18.17 -2.50
C VAL A 76 15.40 -17.53 -3.23
N MET A 77 15.52 -16.25 -3.59
CA MET A 77 14.56 -15.56 -4.45
C MET A 77 15.24 -15.06 -5.71
N GLY A 78 14.84 -15.60 -6.85
CA GLY A 78 15.54 -15.37 -8.11
C GLY A 78 16.95 -15.98 -8.09
N ARG A 79 17.97 -15.13 -8.09
CA ARG A 79 19.40 -15.53 -8.01
C ARG A 79 20.08 -15.13 -6.70
N GLN A 80 19.34 -14.58 -5.77
CA GLN A 80 19.88 -14.05 -4.53
C GLN A 80 19.44 -14.87 -3.32
N VAL A 81 20.37 -15.17 -2.42
CA VAL A 81 20.04 -15.69 -1.09
C VAL A 81 19.64 -14.53 -0.20
N LEU A 82 18.46 -14.60 0.40
CA LEU A 82 17.91 -13.55 1.27
C LEU A 82 18.18 -13.80 2.76
N GLY A 83 18.46 -15.04 3.11
CA GLY A 83 18.71 -15.49 4.47
C GLY A 83 18.72 -17.01 4.54
N VAL A 84 18.81 -17.54 5.73
CA VAL A 84 18.84 -18.99 6.00
C VAL A 84 17.89 -19.32 7.14
N VAL A 85 17.08 -20.36 6.96
CA VAL A 85 16.29 -20.94 8.05
C VAL A 85 17.01 -22.17 8.58
N GLY A 86 17.38 -22.15 9.87
CA GLY A 86 17.95 -23.26 10.61
C GLY A 86 16.88 -23.96 11.44
N ILE A 87 16.85 -25.30 11.40
CA ILE A 87 16.02 -26.13 12.28
C ILE A 87 16.95 -26.92 13.18
N THR A 88 16.76 -26.81 14.49
CA THR A 88 17.56 -27.53 15.46
C THR A 88 16.92 -28.89 15.74
N GLY A 89 17.68 -29.95 15.69
CA GLY A 89 17.25 -31.33 15.95
C GLY A 89 18.02 -32.35 15.12
N GLU A 90 17.74 -33.63 15.32
CA GLU A 90 18.37 -34.70 14.55
C GLU A 90 18.12 -34.53 13.04
N PRO A 91 19.17 -34.43 12.21
CA PRO A 91 19.03 -34.14 10.78
C PRO A 91 18.13 -35.12 10.01
N ALA A 92 18.14 -36.39 10.38
CA ALA A 92 17.27 -37.40 9.77
C ALA A 92 15.77 -37.13 10.02
N VAL A 93 15.44 -36.48 11.15
CA VAL A 93 14.08 -36.13 11.53
C VAL A 93 13.66 -34.78 11.00
N VAL A 94 14.49 -33.75 11.24
CA VAL A 94 14.11 -32.36 10.90
C VAL A 94 14.29 -32.06 9.41
N GLY A 95 15.11 -32.82 8.70
CA GLY A 95 15.39 -32.62 7.27
C GLY A 95 14.16 -32.67 6.36
N GLN A 96 13.15 -33.47 6.72
CA GLN A 96 11.90 -33.56 5.96
C GLN A 96 11.10 -32.25 5.91
N TYR A 97 11.27 -31.36 6.88
CA TYR A 97 10.54 -30.07 6.96
C TYR A 97 11.20 -28.95 6.18
N GLY A 98 12.45 -29.13 5.72
CA GLY A 98 13.23 -28.06 5.11
C GLY A 98 12.59 -27.45 3.89
N PHE A 99 12.09 -28.26 2.98
CA PHE A 99 11.41 -27.79 1.77
C PHE A 99 10.15 -26.97 2.13
N LEU A 100 9.34 -27.48 3.06
CA LEU A 100 8.12 -26.77 3.50
C LEU A 100 8.45 -25.41 4.12
N LEU A 101 9.43 -25.36 5.02
CA LEU A 101 9.85 -24.11 5.66
C LEU A 101 10.40 -23.11 4.67
N THR A 102 11.21 -23.57 3.71
CA THR A 102 11.72 -22.68 2.65
C THR A 102 10.57 -22.06 1.86
N LYS A 103 9.54 -22.83 1.52
CA LYS A 103 8.36 -22.34 0.79
C LYS A 103 7.53 -21.36 1.62
N ILE A 104 7.33 -21.64 2.91
CA ILE A 104 6.66 -20.72 3.82
C ILE A 104 7.42 -19.36 3.85
N CYS A 105 8.73 -19.40 4.04
CA CYS A 105 9.56 -18.20 4.05
C CYS A 105 9.50 -17.43 2.73
N GLU A 106 9.56 -18.12 1.58
CA GLU A 106 9.44 -17.49 0.26
C GLU A 106 8.10 -16.74 0.11
N VAL A 107 6.99 -17.32 0.57
CA VAL A 107 5.66 -16.69 0.53
C VAL A 107 5.63 -15.43 1.40
N PHE A 108 6.06 -15.54 2.67
CA PHE A 108 6.12 -14.38 3.57
C PHE A 108 6.96 -13.23 3.01
N LEU A 109 8.14 -13.53 2.48
CA LEU A 109 9.03 -12.52 1.93
C LEU A 109 8.46 -11.90 0.65
N LYS A 110 7.77 -12.67 -0.17
CA LYS A 110 7.09 -12.16 -1.36
C LYS A 110 5.95 -11.22 -0.99
N GLU A 111 5.08 -11.62 -0.05
CA GLU A 111 3.99 -10.76 0.44
C GLU A 111 4.51 -9.47 1.06
N TYR A 112 5.56 -9.55 1.89
CA TYR A 112 6.18 -8.39 2.49
C TYR A 112 6.71 -7.41 1.43
N ARG A 113 7.41 -7.90 0.40
CA ARG A 113 7.89 -7.04 -0.71
C ARG A 113 6.74 -6.37 -1.45
N LEU A 114 5.70 -7.12 -1.81
CA LEU A 114 4.53 -6.57 -2.50
C LEU A 114 3.83 -5.50 -1.65
N SER A 115 3.72 -5.72 -0.35
CA SER A 115 3.16 -4.74 0.58
C SER A 115 4.00 -3.46 0.65
N GLN A 116 5.34 -3.58 0.71
CA GLN A 116 6.25 -2.42 0.73
C GLN A 116 6.21 -1.63 -0.59
N GLU A 117 6.20 -2.33 -1.72
CA GLU A 117 6.07 -1.71 -3.05
C GLU A 117 4.74 -0.96 -3.16
N ALA A 118 3.61 -1.58 -2.78
CA ALA A 118 2.29 -0.96 -2.80
C ALA A 118 2.19 0.26 -1.87
N PHE A 119 2.78 0.20 -0.67
CA PHE A 119 2.83 1.32 0.26
C PHE A 119 3.64 2.50 -0.30
N SER A 120 4.79 2.22 -0.89
CA SER A 120 5.64 3.25 -1.52
C SER A 120 4.93 3.92 -2.71
N GLU A 121 4.22 3.16 -3.54
CA GLU A 121 3.43 3.70 -4.65
C GLU A 121 2.26 4.56 -4.17
N GLU A 122 1.54 4.13 -3.12
CA GLU A 122 0.45 4.92 -2.54
C GLU A 122 0.97 6.24 -1.95
N GLU A 123 2.10 6.20 -1.24
CA GLU A 123 2.75 7.39 -0.68
C GLU A 123 3.21 8.37 -1.77
N HIS A 124 3.83 7.84 -2.84
CA HIS A 124 4.26 8.64 -3.98
C HIS A 124 3.07 9.32 -4.67
N ARG A 125 2.02 8.55 -4.97
CA ARG A 125 0.77 9.06 -5.56
C ARG A 125 0.10 10.11 -4.67
N SER A 126 0.05 9.87 -3.37
CA SER A 126 -0.51 10.83 -2.41
C SER A 126 0.24 12.16 -2.45
N ARG A 127 1.57 12.12 -2.48
CA ARG A 127 2.43 13.32 -2.57
C ARG A 127 2.15 14.11 -3.85
N GLN A 128 2.03 13.45 -5.00
CA GLN A 128 1.70 14.10 -6.27
C GLN A 128 0.33 14.79 -6.22
N VAL A 129 -0.70 14.10 -5.74
CA VAL A 129 -2.05 14.68 -5.62
C VAL A 129 -2.05 15.88 -4.66
N MET A 130 -1.36 15.78 -3.51
CA MET A 130 -1.26 16.88 -2.54
C MET A 130 -0.58 18.11 -3.15
N ALA A 131 0.52 17.92 -3.91
CA ALA A 131 1.18 19.01 -4.61
C ALA A 131 0.24 19.73 -5.60
N LEU A 132 -0.54 18.97 -6.37
CA LEU A 132 -1.49 19.51 -7.33
C LEU A 132 -2.65 20.29 -6.68
N ILE A 133 -3.24 19.76 -5.59
CA ILE A 133 -4.41 20.38 -4.94
C ILE A 133 -4.04 21.57 -4.05
N TYR A 134 -2.79 21.63 -3.56
CA TYR A 134 -2.29 22.76 -2.76
C TYR A 134 -1.38 23.72 -3.55
N HIS A 135 -1.21 23.47 -4.85
CA HIS A 135 -0.45 24.31 -5.76
C HIS A 135 1.01 24.51 -5.35
N ASP A 136 1.70 23.42 -5.06
CA ASP A 136 3.16 23.41 -4.88
C ASP A 136 3.84 23.52 -6.24
N GLU A 137 4.17 24.74 -6.64
CA GLU A 137 4.65 25.07 -7.99
C GLU A 137 5.88 24.26 -8.40
N ASP A 138 6.85 24.06 -7.49
CA ASP A 138 8.08 23.34 -7.77
C ASP A 138 7.79 21.85 -8.07
N THR A 139 6.99 21.21 -7.22
CA THR A 139 6.61 19.80 -7.39
C THR A 139 5.70 19.61 -8.61
N VAL A 140 4.78 20.54 -8.89
CA VAL A 140 3.90 20.49 -10.07
C VAL A 140 4.71 20.63 -11.35
N GLN A 141 5.71 21.52 -11.39
CA GLN A 141 6.60 21.68 -12.54
C GLN A 141 7.43 20.41 -12.77
N GLN A 142 8.03 19.86 -11.72
CA GLN A 142 8.77 18.60 -11.79
C GLN A 142 7.89 17.46 -12.32
N LEU A 143 6.67 17.32 -11.81
CA LEU A 143 5.73 16.28 -12.23
C LEU A 143 5.36 16.45 -13.72
N ALA A 144 5.20 17.67 -14.21
CA ALA A 144 4.90 17.97 -15.61
C ALA A 144 6.07 17.58 -16.54
N GLU A 145 7.30 17.75 -16.09
CA GLU A 145 8.51 17.36 -16.82
C GLU A 145 8.71 15.84 -16.85
N GLU A 146 8.45 15.17 -15.72
CA GLU A 146 8.57 13.69 -15.59
C GLU A 146 7.45 12.94 -16.32
N GLN A 147 6.23 13.52 -16.36
CA GLN A 147 5.02 12.88 -16.91
C GLN A 147 4.24 13.87 -17.81
N PRO A 148 4.78 14.20 -18.98
CA PRO A 148 4.18 15.21 -19.86
C PRO A 148 2.78 14.79 -20.39
N GLU A 149 2.47 13.52 -20.42
CA GLU A 149 1.14 13.00 -20.76
C GLU A 149 0.06 13.42 -19.74
N LEU A 150 0.43 13.56 -18.45
CA LEU A 150 -0.48 14.10 -17.43
C LEU A 150 -0.65 15.60 -17.59
N ALA A 151 0.44 16.32 -17.84
CA ALA A 151 0.44 17.77 -17.98
C ALA A 151 -0.37 18.26 -19.20
N GLY A 152 -0.49 17.44 -20.24
CA GLY A 152 -1.27 17.74 -21.44
C GLY A 152 -2.78 17.54 -21.30
N CYS A 153 -3.27 17.04 -20.14
CA CYS A 153 -4.67 16.76 -19.91
C CYS A 153 -5.40 17.88 -19.14
N GLN A 154 -6.72 17.91 -19.29
CA GLN A 154 -7.63 18.63 -18.41
C GLN A 154 -8.23 17.68 -17.38
N TYR A 155 -8.56 18.20 -16.20
CA TYR A 155 -9.00 17.40 -15.05
C TYR A 155 -10.22 18.02 -14.37
N VAL A 156 -11.05 17.13 -13.83
CA VAL A 156 -12.11 17.47 -12.87
C VAL A 156 -11.75 16.86 -11.53
N ALA A 157 -11.71 17.65 -10.47
CA ALA A 157 -11.53 17.14 -9.12
C ALA A 157 -12.86 16.63 -8.57
N ALA A 158 -12.86 15.41 -8.03
CA ALA A 158 -13.96 14.87 -7.23
C ALA A 158 -13.49 14.66 -5.79
N VAL A 159 -14.24 15.21 -4.83
CA VAL A 159 -13.96 15.11 -3.41
C VAL A 159 -15.12 14.41 -2.72
N PHE A 160 -14.80 13.33 -2.01
CA PHE A 160 -15.76 12.57 -1.21
C PHE A 160 -15.44 12.75 0.27
N ARG A 161 -16.50 12.83 1.08
CA ARG A 161 -16.41 12.81 2.54
C ARG A 161 -17.40 11.79 3.08
N TRP A 162 -16.96 10.96 4.01
CA TRP A 162 -17.84 10.13 4.81
C TRP A 162 -18.11 10.76 6.16
N HIS A 163 -19.32 10.53 6.64
CA HIS A 163 -19.78 11.07 7.90
C HIS A 163 -19.45 10.13 9.06
N GLU A 164 -19.30 10.67 10.25
CA GLU A 164 -19.01 9.88 11.45
C GLU A 164 -20.05 8.75 11.64
N GLY A 165 -19.54 7.56 12.02
CA GLY A 165 -20.38 6.38 12.20
C GLY A 165 -20.71 5.61 10.93
N THR A 166 -20.19 6.00 9.77
CA THR A 166 -20.39 5.27 8.51
C THR A 166 -19.65 3.93 8.54
N ARG A 167 -20.37 2.83 8.74
CA ARG A 167 -19.78 1.47 8.80
C ARG A 167 -19.17 1.01 7.48
N GLN A 168 -19.56 1.59 6.37
CA GLN A 168 -19.16 1.22 5.00
C GLN A 168 -18.04 2.10 4.43
N ALA A 169 -17.40 2.96 5.24
CA ALA A 169 -16.36 3.87 4.77
C ALA A 169 -15.17 3.14 4.13
N GLY A 170 -14.73 2.02 4.73
CA GLY A 170 -13.65 1.19 4.20
C GLY A 170 -14.00 0.56 2.85
N ASP A 171 -15.20 0.01 2.71
CA ASP A 171 -15.69 -0.61 1.47
C ASP A 171 -15.78 0.42 0.35
N PHE A 172 -16.26 1.64 0.66
CA PHE A 172 -16.36 2.72 -0.31
C PHE A 172 -14.98 3.21 -0.77
N ARG A 173 -14.03 3.40 0.16
CA ARG A 173 -12.65 3.74 -0.17
C ARG A 173 -12.03 2.70 -1.11
N GLN A 174 -12.22 1.44 -0.82
CA GLN A 174 -11.75 0.35 -1.67
C GLN A 174 -12.39 0.40 -3.06
N GLN A 175 -13.70 0.58 -3.16
CA GLN A 175 -14.40 0.70 -4.44
C GLN A 175 -13.96 1.90 -5.28
N LEU A 176 -13.68 3.05 -4.65
CA LEU A 176 -13.12 4.21 -5.32
C LEU A 176 -11.74 3.88 -5.90
N SER A 177 -10.84 3.31 -5.08
CA SER A 177 -9.49 2.93 -5.51
C SER A 177 -9.53 1.91 -6.66
N GLU A 178 -10.35 0.86 -6.56
CA GLU A 178 -10.52 -0.13 -7.63
C GLU A 178 -11.07 0.50 -8.92
N THR A 179 -12.00 1.46 -8.80
CA THR A 179 -12.55 2.16 -9.96
C THR A 179 -11.48 3.01 -10.62
N CYS A 180 -10.66 3.72 -9.85
CA CYS A 180 -9.52 4.47 -10.37
C CYS A 180 -8.56 3.57 -11.14
N GLN A 181 -8.17 2.43 -10.57
CA GLN A 181 -7.28 1.46 -11.20
C GLN A 181 -7.87 0.90 -12.51
N LYS A 182 -9.14 0.48 -12.50
CA LYS A 182 -9.83 -0.07 -13.69
C LYS A 182 -9.97 0.94 -14.84
N LEU A 183 -10.01 2.23 -14.53
CA LEU A 183 -10.09 3.32 -15.50
C LEU A 183 -8.71 3.91 -15.86
N GLY A 184 -7.63 3.35 -15.33
CA GLY A 184 -6.27 3.83 -15.58
C GLY A 184 -5.97 5.20 -14.97
N MET A 185 -6.75 5.62 -13.97
CA MET A 185 -6.50 6.90 -13.28
C MET A 185 -5.43 6.72 -12.21
N THR A 186 -4.45 7.60 -12.21
CA THR A 186 -3.28 7.52 -11.32
C THR A 186 -3.29 8.57 -10.20
N LEU A 187 -4.03 9.67 -10.38
CA LEU A 187 -4.03 10.80 -9.46
C LEU A 187 -5.23 10.74 -8.50
N TYR A 188 -5.11 9.98 -7.42
CA TYR A 188 -6.11 9.92 -6.35
C TYR A 188 -5.43 9.65 -5.01
N THR A 189 -6.03 10.12 -3.92
CA THR A 189 -5.51 9.88 -2.57
C THR A 189 -6.59 9.94 -1.50
N TYR A 190 -6.30 9.31 -0.36
CA TYR A 190 -7.05 9.45 0.87
C TYR A 190 -6.37 10.47 1.79
N ILE A 191 -7.14 11.44 2.25
CA ILE A 191 -6.71 12.44 3.22
C ILE A 191 -7.44 12.15 4.54
N TYR A 192 -6.65 11.71 5.52
CA TYR A 192 -7.18 11.42 6.87
C TYR A 192 -7.87 12.67 7.45
N PRO A 193 -9.01 12.54 8.19
CA PRO A 193 -9.64 11.27 8.59
C PRO A 193 -10.75 10.77 7.63
N ASP A 194 -11.30 11.60 6.75
CA ASP A 194 -12.62 11.35 6.13
C ASP A 194 -12.73 11.79 4.66
N ILE A 195 -11.65 12.19 4.01
CA ILE A 195 -11.66 12.75 2.65
C ILE A 195 -10.99 11.78 1.67
N PHE A 196 -11.62 11.58 0.51
CA PHE A 196 -10.99 10.94 -0.64
C PHE A 196 -11.04 11.90 -1.83
N VAL A 197 -9.89 12.10 -2.48
CA VAL A 197 -9.74 13.01 -3.62
C VAL A 197 -9.39 12.21 -4.85
N ILE A 198 -10.04 12.50 -5.97
CA ILE A 198 -9.72 11.96 -7.29
C ILE A 198 -9.57 13.12 -8.26
N LEU A 199 -8.47 13.15 -9.02
CA LEU A 199 -8.25 14.07 -10.12
C LEU A 199 -8.51 13.30 -11.41
N ILE A 200 -9.66 13.52 -12.03
CA ILE A 200 -10.20 12.70 -13.10
C ILE A 200 -9.89 13.37 -14.44
N PRO A 201 -9.11 12.74 -15.35
CA PRO A 201 -8.94 13.25 -16.69
C PRO A 201 -10.30 13.42 -17.41
N CYS A 202 -10.51 14.55 -18.07
CA CYS A 202 -11.80 14.87 -18.70
C CYS A 202 -12.24 13.82 -19.73
N GLN A 203 -11.29 13.14 -20.40
CA GLN A 203 -11.61 12.04 -21.32
C GLN A 203 -12.23 10.82 -20.61
N VAL A 204 -11.87 10.58 -19.35
CA VAL A 204 -12.35 9.46 -18.53
C VAL A 204 -13.61 9.82 -17.75
N TYR A 205 -13.80 11.11 -17.47
CA TYR A 205 -14.87 11.62 -16.62
C TYR A 205 -16.27 11.10 -16.97
N PRO A 206 -16.73 11.05 -18.25
CA PRO A 206 -18.07 10.56 -18.58
C PRO A 206 -18.29 9.08 -18.18
N ASN A 207 -17.25 8.25 -18.29
CA ASN A 207 -17.34 6.83 -17.88
C ASN A 207 -17.31 6.66 -16.36
N TRP A 208 -16.54 7.49 -15.67
CA TRP A 208 -16.47 7.52 -14.23
C TRP A 208 -17.80 8.03 -13.62
N ALA A 209 -18.37 9.12 -14.16
CA ALA A 209 -19.61 9.72 -13.68
C ALA A 209 -20.81 8.75 -13.74
N LYS A 210 -20.82 7.78 -14.65
CA LYS A 210 -21.84 6.71 -14.70
C LYS A 210 -21.89 5.84 -13.44
N LYS A 211 -20.89 5.91 -12.56
CA LYS A 211 -20.87 5.18 -11.29
C LYS A 211 -21.59 5.91 -10.16
N LEU A 212 -21.72 7.24 -10.25
CA LEU A 212 -22.32 8.07 -9.20
C LEU A 212 -23.75 7.63 -8.76
N PRO A 213 -24.69 7.30 -9.68
CA PRO A 213 -26.01 6.84 -9.27
C PRO A 213 -25.98 5.58 -8.39
N ARG A 214 -25.14 4.61 -8.77
CA ARG A 214 -24.97 3.36 -8.02
C ARG A 214 -24.33 3.60 -6.65
N TRP A 215 -23.33 4.47 -6.58
CA TRP A 215 -22.71 4.84 -5.30
C TRP A 215 -23.68 5.60 -4.41
N LYS A 216 -24.54 6.48 -4.96
CA LYS A 216 -25.62 7.10 -4.23
C LYS A 216 -26.55 6.06 -3.59
N GLU A 217 -27.00 5.08 -4.37
CA GLU A 217 -27.90 4.03 -3.89
C GLU A 217 -27.29 3.22 -2.74
N TRP A 218 -25.98 2.93 -2.80
CA TRP A 218 -25.33 2.05 -1.83
C TRP A 218 -24.80 2.76 -0.58
N PHE A 219 -24.40 4.01 -0.70
CA PHE A 219 -23.62 4.69 0.35
C PHE A 219 -24.25 5.95 0.92
N TYR A 220 -25.27 6.52 0.27
CA TYR A 220 -25.98 7.66 0.85
C TYR A 220 -26.95 7.18 1.96
N PRO A 221 -27.09 7.90 3.11
CA PRO A 221 -26.56 9.24 3.42
C PRO A 221 -25.16 9.26 4.06
N GLY A 222 -24.51 8.12 4.21
CA GLY A 222 -23.20 8.02 4.89
C GLY A 222 -22.05 8.75 4.19
N ILE A 223 -22.21 9.13 2.91
CA ILE A 223 -21.17 9.74 2.08
C ILE A 223 -21.76 10.89 1.28
N SER A 224 -20.99 11.98 1.18
CA SER A 224 -21.27 13.11 0.29
C SER A 224 -20.13 13.34 -0.70
N ALA A 225 -20.45 13.91 -1.86
CA ALA A 225 -19.50 14.20 -2.91
C ALA A 225 -19.64 15.63 -3.43
N GLY A 226 -18.50 16.22 -3.77
CA GLY A 226 -18.42 17.48 -4.51
C GLY A 226 -17.58 17.30 -5.76
N ILE A 227 -18.09 17.78 -6.89
CA ILE A 227 -17.41 17.73 -8.19
C ILE A 227 -17.02 19.14 -8.59
N GLY A 228 -15.75 19.32 -8.92
CA GLY A 228 -15.18 20.61 -9.33
C GLY A 228 -15.45 20.96 -10.79
N THR A 229 -14.80 22.01 -11.26
CA THR A 229 -14.81 22.46 -12.65
C THR A 229 -13.74 21.75 -13.47
N GLU A 230 -13.88 21.76 -14.79
CA GLU A 230 -12.84 21.32 -15.71
C GLU A 230 -11.71 22.35 -15.73
N GLU A 231 -10.47 21.93 -15.41
CA GLU A 231 -9.30 22.81 -15.36
C GLU A 231 -8.07 22.11 -15.98
N PRO A 232 -7.16 22.88 -16.59
CA PRO A 232 -5.89 22.34 -17.06
C PRO A 232 -5.02 21.90 -15.89
N PHE A 233 -4.06 21.01 -16.15
CA PHE A 233 -3.17 20.40 -15.15
C PHE A 233 -2.61 21.38 -14.13
N TYR A 234 -2.05 22.51 -14.59
CA TYR A 234 -1.45 23.53 -13.71
C TYR A 234 -2.48 24.31 -12.86
N ARG A 235 -3.77 24.15 -13.11
CA ARG A 235 -4.86 24.80 -12.38
C ARG A 235 -5.78 23.81 -11.66
N ILE A 236 -5.36 22.56 -11.46
CA ILE A 236 -6.11 21.53 -10.74
C ILE A 236 -6.55 22.00 -9.35
N HIS A 237 -5.73 22.82 -8.66
CA HIS A 237 -6.08 23.41 -7.36
C HIS A 237 -7.36 24.24 -7.40
N GLU A 238 -7.70 24.87 -8.53
CA GLU A 238 -8.96 25.58 -8.72
C GLU A 238 -10.14 24.59 -8.77
N SER A 239 -10.02 23.53 -9.59
CA SER A 239 -11.02 22.46 -9.62
C SER A 239 -11.27 21.86 -8.24
N TYR A 240 -10.19 21.58 -7.50
CA TYR A 240 -10.29 21.09 -6.12
C TYR A 240 -10.97 22.07 -5.17
N ARG A 241 -10.66 23.36 -5.26
CA ARG A 241 -11.32 24.41 -4.49
C ARG A 241 -12.83 24.41 -4.72
N PHE A 242 -13.26 24.37 -5.99
CA PHE A 242 -14.67 24.29 -6.35
C PHE A 242 -15.31 22.99 -5.93
N ALA A 243 -14.62 21.86 -6.03
CA ALA A 243 -15.11 20.55 -5.54
C ALA A 243 -15.37 20.60 -4.02
N LYS A 244 -14.50 21.24 -3.23
CA LYS A 244 -14.74 21.43 -1.78
C LYS A 244 -15.96 22.30 -1.48
N MET A 245 -16.18 23.37 -2.23
CA MET A 245 -17.39 24.18 -2.10
C MET A 245 -18.65 23.38 -2.44
N ALA A 246 -18.61 22.61 -3.53
CA ALA A 246 -19.68 21.72 -3.92
C ALA A 246 -19.96 20.62 -2.88
N LEU A 247 -18.92 20.07 -2.26
CA LEU A 247 -19.04 19.11 -1.17
C LEU A 247 -19.75 19.72 0.05
N GLN A 248 -19.41 20.94 0.43
CA GLN A 248 -20.09 21.65 1.51
C GLN A 248 -21.57 21.87 1.16
N ALA A 249 -21.87 22.32 -0.06
CA ALA A 249 -23.24 22.49 -0.54
C ALA A 249 -24.02 21.15 -0.57
N ALA A 250 -23.36 20.02 -0.86
CA ALA A 250 -23.98 18.70 -0.79
C ALA A 250 -24.39 18.33 0.65
N ALA A 251 -23.54 18.64 1.62
CA ALA A 251 -23.83 18.43 3.03
C ALA A 251 -24.98 19.33 3.51
N ASP A 252 -24.94 20.61 3.19
CA ASP A 252 -25.97 21.61 3.59
C ASP A 252 -27.34 21.28 2.99
N ARG A 253 -27.38 20.81 1.74
CA ARG A 253 -28.61 20.41 1.03
C ARG A 253 -29.05 18.99 1.34
N GLN A 254 -28.28 18.21 2.09
CA GLN A 254 -28.52 16.80 2.38
C GLN A 254 -28.71 15.97 1.09
N VAL A 255 -27.81 16.16 0.12
CA VAL A 255 -27.78 15.38 -1.13
C VAL A 255 -26.46 14.63 -1.28
N PHE A 256 -26.46 13.55 -2.05
CA PHE A 256 -25.25 12.74 -2.25
C PHE A 256 -24.13 13.51 -2.96
N CYS A 257 -24.46 14.27 -4.01
CA CYS A 257 -23.47 14.92 -4.87
C CYS A 257 -23.98 16.27 -5.38
N VAL A 258 -23.08 17.25 -5.42
CA VAL A 258 -23.28 18.54 -6.08
C VAL A 258 -22.13 18.80 -7.04
N HIS A 259 -22.42 19.33 -8.22
CA HIS A 259 -21.44 19.80 -9.18
C HIS A 259 -21.23 21.32 -9.03
N ALA A 260 -20.01 21.77 -9.11
CA ALA A 260 -19.69 23.19 -9.00
C ALA A 260 -20.33 24.04 -10.11
N ASP A 261 -20.52 23.48 -11.29
CA ASP A 261 -21.21 24.18 -12.41
C ASP A 261 -22.68 24.48 -12.10
N ASP A 262 -23.37 23.60 -11.36
CA ASP A 262 -24.75 23.83 -10.91
C ASP A 262 -24.83 24.99 -9.90
N MET A 263 -23.73 25.25 -9.15
CA MET A 263 -23.64 26.35 -8.20
C MET A 263 -23.42 27.69 -8.91
N LYS A 264 -22.63 27.72 -9.98
CA LYS A 264 -22.40 28.94 -10.78
C LYS A 264 -23.72 29.47 -11.34
N LEU A 265 -24.57 28.61 -11.82
CA LEU A 265 -25.89 28.97 -12.32
C LEU A 265 -26.78 29.56 -11.22
N ALA A 266 -26.78 28.95 -10.01
CA ALA A 266 -27.53 29.44 -8.87
C ALA A 266 -27.07 30.84 -8.41
N PHE A 267 -25.75 31.10 -8.40
CA PHE A 267 -25.19 32.41 -8.10
C PHE A 267 -25.57 33.47 -9.15
N LEU A 268 -25.55 33.09 -10.44
CA LEU A 268 -25.96 33.98 -11.52
C LEU A 268 -27.47 34.31 -11.45
N LEU A 269 -28.30 33.32 -11.14
CA LEU A 269 -29.76 33.54 -10.97
C LEU A 269 -30.07 34.42 -9.75
N GLN A 270 -29.39 34.21 -8.61
CA GLN A 270 -29.55 35.07 -7.43
C GLN A 270 -29.11 36.51 -7.67
N SER A 271 -28.07 36.74 -8.50
CA SER A 271 -27.63 38.09 -8.87
C SER A 271 -28.60 38.78 -9.84
N LEU A 272 -29.45 38.04 -10.56
CA LEU A 272 -30.47 38.59 -11.46
C LEU A 272 -31.79 38.86 -10.73
N ASP A 273 -32.16 38.09 -9.69
CA ASP A 273 -33.36 38.31 -8.88
C ASP A 273 -33.20 39.42 -7.85
N GLY A 274 -32.01 39.93 -7.62
CA GLY A 274 -31.68 41.06 -6.73
C GLY A 274 -31.50 42.43 -7.41
N ALA A 275 -31.73 42.52 -8.71
CA ALA A 275 -31.65 43.73 -9.52
C ALA A 275 -33.08 44.11 -9.95
#